data_2a6131b66890e997f2559951eb9838d9
#
_entry.id   2a6131b66890e997f2559951eb9838d9
#
_cell.length_a   1.000
_cell.length_b   1.000
_cell.length_c   1.000
_cell.angle_alpha   90.00
_cell.angle_beta   90.00
_cell.angle_gamma   90.00
#
_symmetry.space_group_name_H-M   'P 1'
#
loop_
_entity.id
_entity.type
_entity.pdbx_description
1 polymer ?
#
loop_
_entity_poly.entity_id
_entity_poly.type
_entity_poly.pdbx_seq_one_letter_code
_entity_poly.pdbx_strand_id
1 'polypeptide(L)'
;MSESGSGVIDPERDERVLDGVIAEEMGEEIIESLRRVRHAEETRYRAEHPDEGLRERKRRLTRHLIADAATAMFASRGFDAVKVTEIADRANVSMKTLYNYFPTKESMVLDDADELIEGLATALRDRPAGMSITDAFVGALKANMDGFDLLDDDLAAYVATTFEALVKQTPALHAHWLEIQDRLAHVAAEQLALQAGIEPTDPEPTVAGRALVGLVQVDMDSRVRHIRAGRRGAKLRDAVAGDVRQAARLLETGLASLSRGTQTGGRSGSR
;
A
#
# COMPACT_ATOMS: atom_id res chain seq x y z
N MET A 1 40.79 -5.75 -50.61
CA MET A 1 39.43 -6.29 -50.35
C MET A 1 39.12 -6.00 -48.92
N SER A 2 38.41 -4.94 -48.68
CA SER A 2 37.98 -4.48 -47.37
C SER A 2 36.49 -4.79 -47.26
N GLU A 3 36.15 -5.75 -46.38
CA GLU A 3 34.76 -6.03 -46.02
C GLU A 3 34.31 -4.96 -45.01
N SER A 4 33.48 -4.06 -45.49
CA SER A 4 32.68 -3.17 -44.66
C SER A 4 31.52 -3.96 -44.09
N GLY A 5 31.66 -4.38 -42.80
CA GLY A 5 30.55 -4.92 -42.06
C GLY A 5 29.52 -3.82 -41.84
N SER A 6 28.42 -3.85 -42.59
CA SER A 6 27.23 -3.05 -42.29
C SER A 6 26.59 -3.64 -41.04
N GLY A 7 26.76 -2.96 -39.91
CA GLY A 7 25.99 -3.24 -38.69
C GLY A 7 24.52 -3.00 -39.02
N VAL A 8 23.79 -4.08 -39.20
CA VAL A 8 22.31 -4.04 -39.27
C VAL A 8 21.83 -3.59 -37.90
N ILE A 9 21.29 -2.38 -37.83
CA ILE A 9 20.58 -1.87 -36.66
C ILE A 9 19.32 -2.74 -36.52
N ASP A 10 19.25 -3.55 -35.47
CA ASP A 10 18.06 -4.34 -35.12
C ASP A 10 17.18 -3.46 -34.22
N PRO A 11 16.11 -2.86 -34.78
CA PRO A 11 15.28 -1.92 -34.03
C PRO A 11 14.62 -2.55 -32.79
N GLU A 12 14.31 -3.85 -32.82
CA GLU A 12 13.72 -4.55 -31.67
C GLU A 12 14.75 -4.81 -30.56
N ARG A 13 16.02 -4.90 -30.90
CA ARG A 13 17.11 -5.05 -29.91
C ARG A 13 17.44 -3.71 -29.28
N ASP A 14 17.45 -2.64 -30.06
CA ASP A 14 17.74 -1.29 -29.58
C ASP A 14 16.59 -0.78 -28.69
N GLU A 15 15.33 -1.09 -29.03
CA GLU A 15 14.17 -0.76 -28.20
C GLU A 15 14.21 -1.49 -26.85
N ARG A 16 14.55 -2.79 -26.81
CA ARG A 16 14.71 -3.54 -25.56
C ARG A 16 15.87 -3.07 -24.69
N VAL A 17 16.97 -2.60 -25.30
CA VAL A 17 18.10 -2.02 -24.55
C VAL A 17 17.70 -0.67 -23.96
N LEU A 18 16.98 0.15 -24.72
CA LEU A 18 16.47 1.44 -24.27
C LEU A 18 15.46 1.28 -23.12
N ASP A 19 14.53 0.34 -23.26
CA ASP A 19 13.56 0.00 -22.18
C ASP A 19 14.28 -0.48 -20.92
N GLY A 20 15.34 -1.26 -21.05
CA GLY A 20 16.17 -1.71 -19.93
C GLY A 20 16.90 -0.56 -19.23
N VAL A 21 17.45 0.39 -19.97
CA VAL A 21 18.12 1.59 -19.41
C VAL A 21 17.12 2.49 -18.70
N ILE A 22 15.95 2.76 -19.29
CA ILE A 22 14.89 3.55 -18.68
C ILE A 22 14.40 2.89 -17.41
N ALA A 23 14.22 1.56 -17.40
CA ALA A 23 13.81 0.82 -16.22
C ALA A 23 14.84 0.88 -15.10
N GLU A 24 16.15 0.87 -15.43
CA GLU A 24 17.22 0.98 -14.44
C GLU A 24 17.30 2.40 -13.86
N GLU A 25 17.21 3.44 -14.68
CA GLU A 25 17.16 4.84 -14.24
C GLU A 25 15.94 5.09 -13.34
N MET A 26 14.77 4.59 -13.74
CA MET A 26 13.55 4.68 -12.92
C MET A 26 13.71 3.95 -11.58
N GLY A 27 14.35 2.79 -11.56
CA GLY A 27 14.65 2.05 -10.33
C GLY A 27 15.55 2.84 -9.38
N GLU A 28 16.58 3.54 -9.89
CA GLU A 28 17.45 4.39 -9.07
C GLU A 28 16.69 5.60 -8.50
N GLU A 29 15.83 6.25 -9.29
CA GLU A 29 15.01 7.38 -8.85
C GLU A 29 14.04 6.97 -7.74
N ILE A 30 13.42 5.80 -7.86
CA ILE A 30 12.55 5.22 -6.83
C ILE A 30 13.35 5.00 -5.54
N ILE A 31 14.53 4.35 -5.61
CA ILE A 31 15.36 4.08 -4.44
C ILE A 31 15.77 5.39 -3.75
N GLU A 32 16.21 6.38 -4.48
CA GLU A 32 16.64 7.66 -3.91
C GLU A 32 15.49 8.37 -3.20
N SER A 33 14.29 8.29 -3.77
CA SER A 33 13.10 8.87 -3.18
C SER A 33 12.64 8.09 -1.94
N LEU A 34 12.65 6.76 -1.98
CA LEU A 34 12.38 5.92 -0.81
C LEU A 34 13.37 6.19 0.33
N ARG A 35 14.66 6.37 0.02
CA ARG A 35 15.66 6.75 1.03
C ARG A 35 15.34 8.08 1.71
N ARG A 36 14.86 9.08 0.96
CA ARG A 36 14.43 10.37 1.55
C ARG A 36 13.23 10.20 2.48
N VAL A 37 12.23 9.43 2.06
CA VAL A 37 11.06 9.10 2.88
C VAL A 37 11.48 8.36 4.15
N ARG A 38 12.27 7.29 4.01
CA ARG A 38 12.76 6.50 5.16
C ARG A 38 13.63 7.32 6.11
N HIS A 39 14.39 8.29 5.61
CA HIS A 39 15.17 9.18 6.48
C HIS A 39 14.26 10.10 7.32
N ALA A 40 13.18 10.62 6.75
CA ALA A 40 12.20 11.42 7.47
C ALA A 40 11.43 10.59 8.50
N GLU A 41 10.98 9.38 8.13
CA GLU A 41 10.33 8.42 9.02
C GLU A 41 11.25 8.00 10.18
N GLU A 42 12.52 7.70 9.90
CA GLU A 42 13.52 7.36 10.92
C GLU A 42 13.71 8.49 11.93
N THR A 43 13.74 9.73 11.46
CA THR A 43 13.90 10.90 12.33
C THR A 43 12.70 11.05 13.26
N ARG A 44 11.48 10.86 12.74
CA ARG A 44 10.24 10.89 13.53
C ARG A 44 10.20 9.72 14.51
N TYR A 45 10.44 8.50 14.05
CA TYR A 45 10.42 7.29 14.85
C TYR A 45 11.38 7.37 16.05
N ARG A 46 12.59 7.90 15.84
CA ARG A 46 13.58 8.10 16.92
C ARG A 46 13.13 9.10 17.96
N ALA A 47 12.39 10.13 17.56
CA ALA A 47 11.86 11.11 18.50
C ALA A 47 10.75 10.49 19.38
N GLU A 48 9.98 9.57 18.83
CA GLU A 48 8.88 8.87 19.51
C GLU A 48 9.39 7.67 20.34
N HIS A 49 10.54 7.05 19.96
CA HIS A 49 11.11 5.86 20.59
C HIS A 49 12.57 6.08 21.00
N PRO A 50 12.85 6.99 21.97
CA PRO A 50 14.21 7.35 22.36
C PRO A 50 14.99 6.18 22.97
N ASP A 51 14.32 5.19 23.54
CA ASP A 51 14.89 4.03 24.22
C ASP A 51 15.09 2.79 23.30
N GLU A 52 14.82 2.92 21.99
CA GLU A 52 15.03 1.80 21.04
C GLU A 52 16.48 1.32 21.06
N GLY A 53 16.67 0.01 21.31
CA GLY A 53 17.98 -0.62 21.35
C GLY A 53 18.67 -0.63 19.97
N LEU A 54 19.99 -0.51 19.95
CA LEU A 54 20.79 -0.51 18.71
C LEU A 54 20.54 -1.74 17.82
N ARG A 55 20.27 -2.91 18.42
CA ARG A 55 19.99 -4.16 17.70
C ARG A 55 18.64 -4.09 16.96
N GLU A 56 17.62 -3.59 17.62
CA GLU A 56 16.28 -3.41 17.09
C GLU A 56 16.31 -2.43 15.90
N ARG A 57 16.93 -1.28 16.12
CA ARG A 57 17.15 -0.29 15.09
C ARG A 57 17.86 -0.84 13.86
N LYS A 58 18.97 -1.59 14.04
CA LYS A 58 19.67 -2.23 12.92
C LYS A 58 18.77 -3.22 12.19
N ARG A 59 17.94 -3.97 12.92
CA ARG A 59 16.99 -4.92 12.34
C ARG A 59 15.99 -4.19 11.45
N ARG A 60 15.35 -3.14 11.95
CA ARG A 60 14.39 -2.32 11.21
C ARG A 60 15.02 -1.69 9.96
N LEU A 61 16.17 -1.04 10.08
CA LEU A 61 16.90 -0.45 8.96
C LEU A 61 17.29 -1.49 7.89
N THR A 62 17.71 -2.68 8.29
CA THR A 62 18.04 -3.75 7.32
C THR A 62 16.78 -4.23 6.59
N ARG A 63 15.63 -4.34 7.30
CA ARG A 63 14.36 -4.69 6.68
C ARG A 63 13.99 -3.67 5.60
N HIS A 64 14.04 -2.37 5.91
CA HIS A 64 13.76 -1.31 4.95
C HIS A 64 14.70 -1.35 3.74
N LEU A 65 16.01 -1.55 3.92
CA LEU A 65 16.94 -1.66 2.79
C LEU A 65 16.58 -2.77 1.82
N ILE A 66 16.14 -3.93 2.32
CA ILE A 66 15.72 -5.05 1.48
C ILE A 66 14.41 -4.71 0.76
N ALA A 67 13.42 -4.17 1.48
CA ALA A 67 12.12 -3.80 0.93
C ALA A 67 12.22 -2.71 -0.14
N ASP A 68 13.02 -1.66 0.10
CA ASP A 68 13.23 -0.57 -0.86
C ASP A 68 13.90 -1.08 -2.13
N ALA A 69 14.92 -1.96 -2.01
CA ALA A 69 15.57 -2.60 -3.15
C ALA A 69 14.56 -3.45 -3.94
N ALA A 70 13.74 -4.25 -3.26
CA ALA A 70 12.72 -5.08 -3.87
C ALA A 70 11.66 -4.24 -4.59
N THR A 71 11.12 -3.22 -3.93
CA THR A 71 10.10 -2.32 -4.47
C THR A 71 10.55 -1.63 -5.75
N ALA A 72 11.77 -1.06 -5.75
CA ALA A 72 12.32 -0.40 -6.93
C ALA A 72 12.54 -1.38 -8.09
N MET A 73 13.04 -2.59 -7.82
CA MET A 73 13.25 -3.61 -8.84
C MET A 73 11.93 -4.16 -9.39
N PHE A 74 10.93 -4.38 -8.54
CA PHE A 74 9.61 -4.84 -8.99
C PHE A 74 8.88 -3.77 -9.79
N ALA A 75 8.98 -2.51 -9.39
CA ALA A 75 8.38 -1.39 -10.10
C ALA A 75 9.00 -1.19 -11.49
N SER A 76 10.32 -1.32 -11.61
CA SER A 76 11.03 -1.09 -12.87
C SER A 76 11.02 -2.29 -13.83
N ARG A 77 11.01 -3.54 -13.32
CA ARG A 77 11.21 -4.76 -14.12
C ARG A 77 10.05 -5.75 -14.06
N GLY A 78 9.07 -5.49 -13.20
CA GLY A 78 7.96 -6.41 -12.93
C GLY A 78 8.34 -7.51 -11.91
N PHE A 79 7.32 -8.09 -11.26
CA PHE A 79 7.53 -9.05 -10.18
C PHE A 79 8.26 -10.32 -10.65
N ASP A 80 7.80 -10.96 -11.74
CA ASP A 80 8.32 -12.27 -12.17
C ASP A 80 9.75 -12.21 -12.70
N ALA A 81 10.15 -11.09 -13.32
CA ALA A 81 11.48 -10.92 -13.91
C ALA A 81 12.60 -10.75 -12.87
N VAL A 82 12.28 -10.36 -11.64
CA VAL A 82 13.27 -10.10 -10.58
C VAL A 82 13.57 -11.37 -9.79
N LYS A 83 14.85 -11.71 -9.64
CA LYS A 83 15.29 -12.84 -8.80
C LYS A 83 15.59 -12.35 -7.38
N VAL A 84 15.28 -13.18 -6.38
CA VAL A 84 15.57 -12.87 -4.97
C VAL A 84 17.07 -12.66 -4.71
N THR A 85 17.93 -13.36 -5.48
CA THR A 85 19.39 -13.18 -5.41
C THR A 85 19.80 -11.76 -5.80
N GLU A 86 19.18 -11.18 -6.84
CA GLU A 86 19.47 -9.81 -7.28
C GLU A 86 19.05 -8.78 -6.23
N ILE A 87 17.93 -9.04 -5.52
CA ILE A 87 17.48 -8.18 -4.40
C ILE A 87 18.50 -8.24 -3.25
N ALA A 88 18.97 -9.44 -2.89
CA ALA A 88 19.98 -9.61 -1.84
C ALA A 88 21.29 -8.89 -2.17
N ASP A 89 21.78 -9.02 -3.41
CA ASP A 89 22.99 -8.34 -3.90
C ASP A 89 22.80 -6.81 -3.86
N ARG A 90 21.65 -6.29 -4.32
CA ARG A 90 21.37 -4.85 -4.31
C ARG A 90 21.24 -4.27 -2.91
N ALA A 91 20.63 -5.01 -1.98
CA ALA A 91 20.54 -4.63 -0.57
C ALA A 91 21.84 -4.88 0.22
N ASN A 92 22.87 -5.43 -0.44
CA ASN A 92 24.14 -5.82 0.15
C ASN A 92 23.99 -6.72 1.40
N VAL A 93 23.12 -7.74 1.28
CA VAL A 93 22.88 -8.73 2.33
C VAL A 93 23.05 -10.16 1.80
N SER A 94 23.33 -11.12 2.69
CA SER A 94 23.32 -12.53 2.30
C SER A 94 21.90 -13.03 2.07
N MET A 95 21.73 -14.08 1.22
CA MET A 95 20.45 -14.75 1.02
C MET A 95 19.83 -15.23 2.35
N LYS A 96 20.66 -15.75 3.26
CA LYS A 96 20.22 -16.16 4.60
C LYS A 96 19.66 -14.97 5.38
N THR A 97 20.33 -13.83 5.31
CA THR A 97 19.86 -12.59 5.95
C THR A 97 18.52 -12.17 5.35
N LEU A 98 18.40 -12.13 4.03
CA LEU A 98 17.17 -11.76 3.35
C LEU A 98 15.99 -12.63 3.79
N TYR A 99 16.13 -13.97 3.76
CA TYR A 99 15.05 -14.88 4.17
C TYR A 99 14.74 -14.83 5.67
N ASN A 100 15.65 -14.35 6.52
CA ASN A 100 15.33 -14.10 7.93
C ASN A 100 14.38 -12.89 8.13
N TYR A 101 14.34 -11.94 7.18
CA TYR A 101 13.46 -10.79 7.20
C TYR A 101 12.17 -11.01 6.38
N PHE A 102 12.31 -11.68 5.24
CA PHE A 102 11.24 -11.89 4.27
C PHE A 102 11.19 -13.35 3.85
N PRO A 103 10.27 -14.15 4.42
CA PRO A 103 10.17 -15.58 4.12
C PRO A 103 9.83 -15.86 2.65
N THR A 104 9.11 -14.94 2.00
CA THR A 104 8.68 -15.06 0.60
C THR A 104 9.01 -13.80 -0.19
N LYS A 105 9.00 -13.90 -1.51
CA LYS A 105 9.20 -12.76 -2.40
C LYS A 105 8.03 -11.77 -2.32
N GLU A 106 6.81 -12.29 -2.13
CA GLU A 106 5.58 -11.53 -1.97
C GLU A 106 5.62 -10.62 -0.75
N SER A 107 6.17 -11.12 0.37
CA SER A 107 6.30 -10.35 1.62
C SER A 107 7.22 -9.14 1.51
N MET A 108 8.05 -9.05 0.45
CA MET A 108 8.89 -7.86 0.20
C MET A 108 8.11 -6.72 -0.48
N VAL A 109 6.99 -7.02 -1.16
CA VAL A 109 6.13 -6.01 -1.82
C VAL A 109 5.19 -5.35 -0.82
N LEU A 110 4.79 -6.09 0.20
CA LEU A 110 3.81 -5.70 1.22
C LEU A 110 4.49 -5.70 2.60
N ASP A 111 5.65 -5.08 2.68
CA ASP A 111 6.53 -5.11 3.85
C ASP A 111 5.96 -4.37 5.07
N ASP A 112 5.13 -3.34 4.85
CA ASP A 112 4.53 -2.54 5.90
C ASP A 112 3.20 -3.12 6.43
N ALA A 113 2.79 -4.33 5.98
CA ALA A 113 1.50 -4.91 6.34
C ALA A 113 1.32 -5.13 7.85
N ASP A 114 2.35 -5.57 8.55
CA ASP A 114 2.31 -5.78 9.99
C ASP A 114 2.19 -4.44 10.75
N GLU A 115 2.89 -3.40 10.29
CA GLU A 115 2.83 -2.04 10.84
C GLU A 115 1.45 -1.40 10.60
N LEU A 116 0.90 -1.58 9.40
CA LEU A 116 -0.47 -1.14 9.08
C LEU A 116 -1.50 -1.80 10.01
N ILE A 117 -1.44 -3.12 10.18
CA ILE A 117 -2.36 -3.87 11.03
C ILE A 117 -2.27 -3.40 12.48
N GLU A 118 -1.05 -3.28 13.04
CA GLU A 118 -0.85 -2.82 14.42
C GLU A 118 -1.29 -1.36 14.61
N GLY A 119 -0.99 -0.47 13.66
CA GLY A 119 -1.42 0.93 13.69
C GLY A 119 -2.94 1.06 13.71
N LEU A 120 -3.64 0.31 12.87
CA LEU A 120 -5.11 0.30 12.82
C LEU A 120 -5.70 -0.35 14.09
N ALA A 121 -5.11 -1.43 14.59
CA ALA A 121 -5.52 -2.07 15.85
C ALA A 121 -5.38 -1.11 17.04
N THR A 122 -4.26 -0.42 17.12
CA THR A 122 -3.97 0.59 18.16
C THR A 122 -4.96 1.74 18.11
N ALA A 123 -5.25 2.26 16.91
CA ALA A 123 -6.22 3.33 16.75
C ALA A 123 -7.64 2.93 17.19
N LEU A 124 -8.03 1.69 16.95
CA LEU A 124 -9.31 1.17 17.44
C LEU A 124 -9.28 1.00 18.96
N ARG A 125 -8.24 0.38 19.52
CA ARG A 125 -8.09 0.10 20.95
C ARG A 125 -8.06 1.38 21.79
N ASP A 126 -7.24 2.34 21.39
CA ASP A 126 -6.94 3.56 22.15
C ASP A 126 -7.82 4.74 21.70
N ARG A 127 -8.90 4.46 20.99
CA ARG A 127 -9.84 5.45 20.47
C ARG A 127 -10.39 6.36 21.57
N PRO A 128 -10.26 7.70 21.43
CA PRO A 128 -10.81 8.63 22.38
C PRO A 128 -12.32 8.48 22.58
N ALA A 129 -12.81 8.70 23.79
CA ALA A 129 -14.24 8.70 24.06
C ALA A 129 -14.97 9.74 23.17
N GLY A 130 -16.03 9.30 22.52
CA GLY A 130 -16.82 10.14 21.60
C GLY A 130 -16.34 10.19 20.15
N MET A 131 -15.16 9.66 19.83
CA MET A 131 -14.74 9.46 18.46
C MET A 131 -15.43 8.23 17.85
N SER A 132 -15.91 8.30 16.61
CA SER A 132 -16.50 7.14 15.95
C SER A 132 -15.43 6.07 15.63
N ILE A 133 -15.87 4.82 15.45
CA ILE A 133 -14.98 3.71 15.04
C ILE A 133 -14.38 4.02 13.66
N THR A 134 -15.20 4.50 12.75
CA THR A 134 -14.79 4.83 11.39
C THR A 134 -13.82 6.01 11.35
N ASP A 135 -14.02 7.05 12.18
CA ASP A 135 -13.08 8.17 12.26
C ASP A 135 -11.70 7.76 12.79
N ALA A 136 -11.66 6.91 13.82
CA ALA A 136 -10.40 6.37 14.34
C ALA A 136 -9.67 5.55 13.27
N PHE A 137 -10.38 4.67 12.56
CA PHE A 137 -9.81 3.83 11.52
C PHE A 137 -9.32 4.65 10.32
N VAL A 138 -10.11 5.61 9.84
CA VAL A 138 -9.74 6.51 8.73
C VAL A 138 -8.56 7.40 9.10
N GLY A 139 -8.51 7.88 10.35
CA GLY A 139 -7.37 8.65 10.86
C GLY A 139 -6.07 7.86 10.83
N ALA A 140 -6.09 6.60 11.27
CA ALA A 140 -4.92 5.73 11.24
C ALA A 140 -4.53 5.32 9.81
N LEU A 141 -5.50 5.03 8.95
CA LEU A 141 -5.24 4.76 7.53
C LEU A 141 -4.53 5.94 6.86
N LYS A 142 -4.99 7.16 7.14
CA LYS A 142 -4.33 8.38 6.63
C LYS A 142 -2.90 8.50 7.16
N ALA A 143 -2.67 8.31 8.46
CA ALA A 143 -1.35 8.41 9.06
C ALA A 143 -0.36 7.38 8.46
N ASN A 144 -0.84 6.19 8.10
CA ASN A 144 -0.03 5.19 7.40
C ASN A 144 0.37 5.64 5.98
N MET A 145 -0.43 6.49 5.34
CA MET A 145 -0.14 7.03 4.00
C MET A 145 0.72 8.31 4.01
N ASP A 146 1.00 8.91 5.18
CA ASP A 146 1.76 10.17 5.27
C ASP A 146 3.18 10.06 4.70
N GLY A 147 3.84 8.89 4.82
CA GLY A 147 5.14 8.63 4.19
C GLY A 147 5.08 8.71 2.66
N PHE A 148 4.00 8.21 2.07
CA PHE A 148 3.76 8.26 0.63
C PHE A 148 3.59 9.70 0.11
N ASP A 149 3.06 10.59 0.95
CA ASP A 149 2.88 12.01 0.64
C ASP A 149 4.22 12.81 0.61
N LEU A 150 5.34 12.21 1.04
CA LEU A 150 6.68 12.78 0.93
C LEU A 150 7.35 12.51 -0.43
N LEU A 151 6.79 11.61 -1.24
CA LEU A 151 7.25 11.38 -2.60
C LEU A 151 6.88 12.56 -3.51
N ASP A 152 7.67 12.77 -4.55
CA ASP A 152 7.27 13.64 -5.66
C ASP A 152 5.94 13.16 -6.26
N ASP A 153 5.08 14.10 -6.68
CA ASP A 153 3.72 13.82 -7.14
C ASP A 153 3.65 12.81 -8.31
N ASP A 154 4.59 12.88 -9.25
CA ASP A 154 4.61 11.97 -10.41
C ASP A 154 5.18 10.61 -10.02
N LEU A 155 6.20 10.57 -9.17
CA LEU A 155 6.74 9.33 -8.64
C LEU A 155 5.72 8.62 -7.74
N ALA A 156 5.01 9.34 -6.87
CA ALA A 156 3.92 8.80 -6.07
C ALA A 156 2.83 8.19 -6.96
N ALA A 157 2.48 8.87 -8.06
CA ALA A 157 1.52 8.36 -9.02
C ALA A 157 2.01 7.09 -9.72
N TYR A 158 3.28 7.06 -10.12
CA TYR A 158 3.90 5.89 -10.74
C TYR A 158 3.92 4.70 -9.78
N VAL A 159 4.41 4.88 -8.55
CA VAL A 159 4.47 3.81 -7.53
C VAL A 159 3.08 3.26 -7.22
N ALA A 160 2.07 4.12 -7.01
CA ALA A 160 0.71 3.70 -6.71
C ALA A 160 0.07 2.88 -7.84
N THR A 161 0.21 3.34 -9.10
CA THR A 161 -0.36 2.65 -10.25
C THR A 161 0.37 1.36 -10.58
N THR A 162 1.69 1.33 -10.39
CA THR A 162 2.52 0.14 -10.59
C THR A 162 2.24 -0.90 -9.51
N PHE A 163 2.12 -0.49 -8.25
CA PHE A 163 1.75 -1.38 -7.15
C PHE A 163 0.37 -2.03 -7.39
N GLU A 164 -0.63 -1.23 -7.75
CA GLU A 164 -1.97 -1.75 -8.07
C GLU A 164 -1.91 -2.78 -9.21
N ALA A 165 -1.16 -2.47 -10.27
CA ALA A 165 -1.00 -3.36 -11.40
C ALA A 165 -0.29 -4.67 -11.01
N LEU A 166 0.80 -4.60 -10.23
CA LEU A 166 1.53 -5.77 -9.72
C LEU A 166 0.61 -6.68 -8.89
N VAL A 167 -0.12 -6.11 -7.93
CA VAL A 167 -1.02 -6.89 -7.07
C VAL A 167 -2.16 -7.52 -7.87
N LYS A 168 -2.76 -6.81 -8.83
CA LYS A 168 -3.87 -7.33 -9.63
C LYS A 168 -3.46 -8.37 -10.69
N GLN A 169 -2.27 -8.22 -11.26
CA GLN A 169 -1.79 -9.05 -12.37
C GLN A 169 -0.99 -10.27 -11.92
N THR A 170 -0.43 -10.27 -10.70
CA THR A 170 0.36 -11.37 -10.15
C THR A 170 -0.47 -12.18 -9.16
N PRO A 171 -0.91 -13.41 -9.52
CA PRO A 171 -1.80 -14.21 -8.66
C PRO A 171 -1.25 -14.44 -7.24
N ALA A 172 0.06 -14.64 -7.10
CA ALA A 172 0.71 -14.83 -5.79
C ALA A 172 0.63 -13.57 -4.92
N LEU A 173 0.87 -12.39 -5.50
CA LEU A 173 0.72 -11.11 -4.77
C LEU A 173 -0.74 -10.83 -4.42
N HIS A 174 -1.67 -11.15 -5.33
CA HIS A 174 -3.09 -11.00 -5.04
C HIS A 174 -3.54 -11.90 -3.88
N ALA A 175 -3.12 -13.16 -3.86
CA ALA A 175 -3.40 -14.07 -2.75
C ALA A 175 -2.82 -13.54 -1.42
N HIS A 176 -1.57 -13.09 -1.43
CA HIS A 176 -0.92 -12.54 -0.24
C HIS A 176 -1.62 -11.25 0.25
N TRP A 177 -2.07 -10.38 -0.66
CA TRP A 177 -2.88 -9.22 -0.31
C TRP A 177 -4.21 -9.59 0.35
N LEU A 178 -4.90 -10.63 -0.14
CA LEU A 178 -6.12 -11.13 0.49
C LEU A 178 -5.88 -11.71 1.89
N GLU A 179 -4.74 -12.37 2.13
CA GLU A 179 -4.33 -12.85 3.45
C GLU A 179 -4.13 -11.67 4.44
N ILE A 180 -3.49 -10.60 3.99
CA ILE A 180 -3.30 -9.38 4.80
C ILE A 180 -4.65 -8.74 5.14
N GLN A 181 -5.55 -8.63 4.18
CA GLN A 181 -6.91 -8.11 4.40
C GLN A 181 -7.69 -8.97 5.40
N ASP A 182 -7.58 -10.30 5.31
CA ASP A 182 -8.24 -11.22 6.24
C ASP A 182 -7.69 -11.07 7.68
N ARG A 183 -6.36 -10.98 7.83
CA ARG A 183 -5.70 -10.72 9.12
C ARG A 183 -6.16 -9.38 9.71
N LEU A 184 -6.18 -8.32 8.90
CA LEU A 184 -6.63 -6.99 9.34
C LEU A 184 -8.09 -7.02 9.80
N ALA A 185 -8.98 -7.69 9.05
CA ALA A 185 -10.39 -7.84 9.40
C ALA A 185 -10.56 -8.58 10.75
N HIS A 186 -9.76 -9.63 10.96
CA HIS A 186 -9.77 -10.41 12.21
C HIS A 186 -9.32 -9.57 13.40
N VAL A 187 -8.18 -8.88 13.28
CA VAL A 187 -7.67 -8.00 14.34
C VAL A 187 -8.64 -6.86 14.63
N ALA A 188 -9.24 -6.25 13.61
CA ALA A 188 -10.28 -5.23 13.82
C ALA A 188 -11.49 -5.80 14.56
N ALA A 189 -11.97 -7.00 14.20
CA ALA A 189 -13.06 -7.66 14.89
C ALA A 189 -12.74 -7.96 16.37
N GLU A 190 -11.52 -8.42 16.66
CA GLU A 190 -11.06 -8.64 18.05
C GLU A 190 -11.11 -7.35 18.89
N GLN A 191 -10.59 -6.23 18.35
CA GLN A 191 -10.60 -4.95 19.07
C GLN A 191 -12.03 -4.46 19.34
N LEU A 192 -12.93 -4.61 18.35
CA LEU A 192 -14.33 -4.22 18.49
C LEU A 192 -15.09 -5.11 19.49
N ALA A 193 -14.86 -6.41 19.44
CA ALA A 193 -15.45 -7.38 20.35
C ALA A 193 -15.05 -7.12 21.81
N LEU A 194 -13.74 -6.86 22.05
CA LEU A 194 -13.22 -6.50 23.36
C LEU A 194 -13.91 -5.25 23.93
N GLN A 195 -14.12 -4.21 23.10
CA GLN A 195 -14.81 -2.98 23.53
C GLN A 195 -16.31 -3.19 23.80
N ALA A 196 -16.95 -4.08 23.03
CA ALA A 196 -18.36 -4.40 23.18
C ALA A 196 -18.65 -5.45 24.28
N GLY A 197 -17.63 -6.16 24.77
CA GLY A 197 -17.78 -7.24 25.72
C GLY A 197 -18.48 -8.50 25.17
N ILE A 198 -18.22 -8.78 23.88
CA ILE A 198 -18.76 -9.95 23.15
C ILE A 198 -17.63 -10.77 22.55
N GLU A 199 -17.94 -11.93 21.96
CA GLU A 199 -16.91 -12.78 21.35
C GLU A 199 -16.50 -12.26 19.95
N PRO A 200 -15.20 -12.33 19.57
CA PRO A 200 -14.74 -11.91 18.23
C PRO A 200 -15.41 -12.64 17.07
N THR A 201 -15.89 -13.87 17.32
CA THR A 201 -16.59 -14.72 16.34
C THR A 201 -18.07 -14.40 16.21
N ASP A 202 -18.61 -13.52 17.03
CA ASP A 202 -19.99 -13.07 16.88
C ASP A 202 -20.18 -12.35 15.52
N PRO A 203 -21.40 -12.39 14.97
CA PRO A 203 -21.64 -11.81 13.64
C PRO A 203 -21.34 -10.30 13.54
N GLU A 204 -21.60 -9.54 14.58
CA GLU A 204 -21.46 -8.08 14.59
C GLU A 204 -20.00 -7.63 14.42
N PRO A 205 -19.02 -8.04 15.28
CA PRO A 205 -17.63 -7.65 15.12
C PRO A 205 -17.02 -8.25 13.85
N THR A 206 -17.41 -9.47 13.46
CA THR A 206 -16.94 -10.09 12.21
C THR A 206 -17.31 -9.26 11.00
N VAL A 207 -18.56 -8.83 10.88
CA VAL A 207 -19.04 -7.98 9.77
C VAL A 207 -18.40 -6.60 9.84
N ALA A 208 -18.33 -6.00 11.02
CA ALA A 208 -17.74 -4.68 11.22
C ALA A 208 -16.25 -4.64 10.83
N GLY A 209 -15.46 -5.63 11.25
CA GLY A 209 -14.05 -5.74 10.88
C GLY A 209 -13.84 -5.82 9.36
N ARG A 210 -14.61 -6.67 8.67
CA ARG A 210 -14.56 -6.75 7.20
C ARG A 210 -15.02 -5.48 6.51
N ALA A 211 -16.01 -4.79 7.05
CA ALA A 211 -16.49 -3.52 6.52
C ALA A 211 -15.44 -2.41 6.65
N LEU A 212 -14.70 -2.36 7.76
CA LEU A 212 -13.59 -1.43 7.95
C LEU A 212 -12.45 -1.68 6.95
N VAL A 213 -12.10 -2.95 6.68
CA VAL A 213 -11.11 -3.30 5.63
C VAL A 213 -11.56 -2.81 4.25
N GLY A 214 -12.86 -2.76 3.98
CA GLY A 214 -13.40 -2.14 2.77
C GLY A 214 -12.98 -0.68 2.59
N LEU A 215 -12.71 0.08 3.65
CA LEU A 215 -12.20 1.46 3.56
C LEU A 215 -10.76 1.51 3.06
N VAL A 216 -9.92 0.52 3.39
CA VAL A 216 -8.56 0.39 2.83
C VAL A 216 -8.63 0.19 1.32
N GLN A 217 -9.54 -0.69 0.87
CA GLN A 217 -9.74 -0.93 -0.55
C GLN A 217 -10.26 0.33 -1.28
N VAL A 218 -11.19 1.07 -0.65
CA VAL A 218 -11.69 2.35 -1.19
C VAL A 218 -10.56 3.37 -1.32
N ASP A 219 -9.66 3.49 -0.35
CA ASP A 219 -8.50 4.40 -0.43
C ASP A 219 -7.63 4.06 -1.64
N MET A 220 -7.22 2.80 -1.76
CA MET A 220 -6.35 2.34 -2.85
C MET A 220 -6.97 2.53 -4.23
N ASP A 221 -8.20 2.07 -4.43
CA ASP A 221 -8.90 2.19 -5.73
C ASP A 221 -9.19 3.65 -6.09
N SER A 222 -9.55 4.48 -5.10
CA SER A 222 -9.76 5.91 -5.26
C SER A 222 -8.49 6.62 -5.68
N ARG A 223 -7.38 6.33 -5.02
CA ARG A 223 -6.07 6.90 -5.33
C ARG A 223 -5.70 6.66 -6.78
N VAL A 224 -5.71 5.43 -7.23
CA VAL A 224 -5.40 5.07 -8.62
C VAL A 224 -6.39 5.70 -9.61
N ARG A 225 -7.69 5.68 -9.32
CA ARG A 225 -8.72 6.31 -10.15
C ARG A 225 -8.47 7.82 -10.33
N HIS A 226 -8.16 8.53 -9.24
CA HIS A 226 -7.88 9.97 -9.29
C HIS A 226 -6.55 10.29 -9.95
N ILE A 227 -5.51 9.46 -9.77
CA ILE A 227 -4.24 9.57 -10.47
C ILE A 227 -4.45 9.46 -11.99
N ARG A 228 -5.20 8.46 -12.44
CA ARG A 228 -5.55 8.26 -13.86
C ARG A 228 -6.39 9.41 -14.44
N ALA A 229 -7.16 10.10 -13.58
CA ALA A 229 -7.87 11.32 -13.94
C ALA A 229 -6.99 12.60 -13.90
N GLY A 230 -5.66 12.45 -13.76
CA GLY A 230 -4.69 13.54 -13.78
C GLY A 230 -4.58 14.34 -12.46
N ARG A 231 -5.16 13.86 -11.35
CA ARG A 231 -5.01 14.53 -10.05
C ARG A 231 -3.67 14.19 -9.41
N ARG A 232 -3.06 15.21 -8.78
CA ARG A 232 -1.77 15.12 -8.08
C ARG A 232 -1.83 15.94 -6.80
N GLY A 233 -0.88 15.70 -5.88
CA GLY A 233 -0.66 16.49 -4.67
C GLY A 233 -1.90 16.67 -3.82
N ALA A 234 -2.14 17.88 -3.33
CA ALA A 234 -3.26 18.18 -2.46
C ALA A 234 -4.63 17.84 -3.08
N LYS A 235 -4.80 18.06 -4.41
CA LYS A 235 -6.06 17.70 -5.11
C LYS A 235 -6.33 16.19 -5.13
N LEU A 236 -5.28 15.39 -5.21
CA LEU A 236 -5.38 13.92 -5.10
C LEU A 236 -5.78 13.54 -3.68
N ARG A 237 -5.06 14.03 -2.67
CA ARG A 237 -5.34 13.74 -1.26
C ARG A 237 -6.76 14.11 -0.85
N ASP A 238 -7.21 15.31 -1.20
CA ASP A 238 -8.56 15.79 -0.88
C ASP A 238 -9.64 14.92 -1.52
N ALA A 239 -9.43 14.50 -2.78
CA ALA A 239 -10.37 13.65 -3.49
C ALA A 239 -10.46 12.25 -2.88
N VAL A 240 -9.32 11.61 -2.58
CA VAL A 240 -9.26 10.30 -1.91
C VAL A 240 -9.91 10.37 -0.53
N ALA A 241 -9.54 11.37 0.28
CA ALA A 241 -10.14 11.58 1.60
C ALA A 241 -11.66 11.83 1.52
N GLY A 242 -12.13 12.47 0.45
CA GLY A 242 -13.56 12.66 0.18
C GLY A 242 -14.30 11.33 -0.03
N ASP A 243 -13.74 10.46 -0.86
CA ASP A 243 -14.30 9.14 -1.17
C ASP A 243 -14.30 8.22 0.06
N VAL A 244 -13.19 8.18 0.79
CA VAL A 244 -13.07 7.38 2.03
C VAL A 244 -14.07 7.86 3.08
N ARG A 245 -14.21 9.19 3.29
CA ARG A 245 -15.23 9.73 4.21
C ARG A 245 -16.65 9.41 3.77
N GLN A 246 -16.91 9.37 2.45
CA GLN A 246 -18.23 8.98 1.93
C GLN A 246 -18.52 7.51 2.25
N ALA A 247 -17.55 6.61 2.06
CA ALA A 247 -17.67 5.20 2.40
C ALA A 247 -17.82 4.99 3.92
N ALA A 248 -17.04 5.72 4.75
CA ALA A 248 -17.15 5.67 6.20
C ALA A 248 -18.56 6.05 6.71
N ARG A 249 -19.18 7.11 6.15
CA ARG A 249 -20.57 7.48 6.46
C ARG A 249 -21.57 6.37 6.14
N LEU A 250 -21.34 5.59 5.08
CA LEU A 250 -22.18 4.44 4.77
C LEU A 250 -22.11 3.38 5.88
N LEU A 251 -20.92 3.12 6.41
CA LEU A 251 -20.76 2.16 7.52
C LEU A 251 -21.46 2.64 8.80
N GLU A 252 -21.39 3.93 9.12
CA GLU A 252 -22.06 4.51 10.29
C GLU A 252 -23.60 4.50 10.19
N THR A 253 -24.13 4.73 8.99
CA THR A 253 -25.60 4.78 8.76
C THR A 253 -26.19 3.44 8.34
N GLY A 254 -25.35 2.43 8.09
CA GLY A 254 -25.75 1.15 7.52
C GLY A 254 -26.28 1.28 6.10
N LEU A 255 -26.89 0.20 5.59
CA LEU A 255 -27.40 0.15 4.21
C LEU A 255 -28.71 0.94 4.00
N ALA A 256 -29.31 1.47 5.06
CA ALA A 256 -30.57 2.23 4.98
C ALA A 256 -30.47 3.47 4.08
N SER A 257 -29.28 4.03 3.88
CA SER A 257 -29.04 5.14 2.96
C SER A 257 -29.20 4.75 1.49
N LEU A 258 -28.89 3.51 1.11
CA LEU A 258 -28.99 2.99 -0.26
C LEU A 258 -30.43 2.68 -0.66
N SER A 259 -31.28 2.26 0.30
CA SER A 259 -32.68 1.95 0.04
C SER A 259 -33.54 3.17 -0.28
N ARG A 260 -33.08 4.39 0.05
CA ARG A 260 -33.81 5.66 -0.21
C ARG A 260 -33.65 6.15 -1.66
N GLY A 261 -32.70 5.63 -2.44
CA GLY A 261 -32.44 6.05 -3.83
C GLY A 261 -33.38 5.44 -4.88
N THR A 262 -34.17 4.43 -4.54
CA THR A 262 -35.02 3.69 -5.47
C THR A 262 -36.46 4.25 -5.59
N GLN A 263 -36.86 5.26 -4.79
CA GLN A 263 -38.23 5.79 -4.81
C GLN A 263 -38.45 7.06 -5.67
N THR A 264 -37.41 7.59 -6.32
CA THR A 264 -37.57 8.83 -7.15
C THR A 264 -37.81 8.59 -8.64
N GLY A 265 -38.00 7.34 -9.08
CA GLY A 265 -38.21 6.97 -10.49
C GLY A 265 -39.64 6.64 -10.93
N GLY A 266 -40.64 6.86 -10.10
CA GLY A 266 -42.00 6.44 -10.41
C GLY A 266 -43.08 7.51 -10.23
N ARG A 267 -43.04 8.58 -11.03
CA ARG A 267 -44.23 9.42 -11.27
C ARG A 267 -44.00 10.38 -12.45
N SER A 268 -44.34 9.94 -13.63
CA SER A 268 -44.92 10.84 -14.65
C SER A 268 -45.36 9.98 -15.82
N GLY A 269 -46.66 9.77 -15.93
CA GLY A 269 -47.23 9.09 -17.06
C GLY A 269 -48.69 8.80 -16.86
N SER A 270 -49.49 9.84 -16.67
CA SER A 270 -50.92 9.69 -16.92
C SER A 270 -51.59 11.08 -17.07
N ARG A 271 -51.68 11.53 -18.29
CA ARG A 271 -52.87 12.13 -18.90
C ARG A 271 -52.55 12.56 -20.34
#